data_4424f2fc222f22a3051a89d2a0faa857
#
_entry.id   4424f2fc222f22a3051a89d2a0faa857
#
_cell.length_a   1.000
_cell.length_b   1.000
_cell.length_c   1.000
_cell.angle_alpha   90.00
_cell.angle_beta   90.00
_cell.angle_gamma   90.00
#
_symmetry.space_group_name_H-M   'P 1'
#
loop_
_entity.id
_entity.type
_entity.pdbx_description
1 polymer ?
#
loop_
_entity_poly.entity_id
_entity_poly.type
_entity_poly.pdbx_seq_one_letter_code
_entity_poly.pdbx_strand_id
1 'polypeptide(L)'
;MGAEVLAISVDSPYSHKMWQEGELSKMVSGGLPYPMLSDPGGKIGTLYGVYDEDGGVDIRGRFLIDPDGTVQAMEVLAPAIGRNVAEMIRQVKACQYVRTNPDEATPAGWEPGKKALTPKPGLAGKVCEIWAPEEAF
;
A
#
# COMPACT_ATOMS: atom_id res chain seq x y z
N MET A 1 -7.74 10.14 6.78
CA MET A 1 -7.77 8.68 6.54
C MET A 1 -7.07 7.91 7.66
N GLY A 2 -6.27 8.55 8.53
CA GLY A 2 -5.58 7.91 9.65
C GLY A 2 -4.47 6.94 9.24
N ALA A 3 -3.88 7.13 8.07
CA ALA A 3 -2.72 6.41 7.58
C ALA A 3 -1.57 7.39 7.35
N GLU A 4 -0.36 6.99 7.70
CA GLU A 4 0.88 7.72 7.41
C GLU A 4 1.56 7.11 6.19
N VAL A 5 2.23 7.96 5.41
CA VAL A 5 3.00 7.52 4.23
C VAL A 5 4.47 7.79 4.50
N LEU A 6 5.29 6.78 4.28
CA LEU A 6 6.75 6.88 4.29
C LEU A 6 7.26 6.47 2.90
N ALA A 7 8.05 7.31 2.26
CA ALA A 7 8.80 6.92 1.07
C ALA A 7 10.24 6.60 1.47
N ILE A 8 10.82 5.54 0.89
CA ILE A 8 12.19 5.12 1.18
C ILE A 8 12.89 4.88 -0.16
N SER A 9 14.13 5.33 -0.28
CA SER A 9 15.01 4.98 -1.40
C SER A 9 16.47 4.95 -0.95
N VAL A 10 17.34 4.41 -1.78
CA VAL A 10 18.80 4.39 -1.56
C VAL A 10 19.45 5.79 -1.66
N ASP A 11 18.70 6.78 -2.14
CA ASP A 11 19.21 8.14 -2.32
C ASP A 11 19.55 8.82 -0.98
N SER A 12 20.49 9.77 -1.05
CA SER A 12 20.86 10.56 0.12
C SER A 12 19.78 11.58 0.48
N PRO A 13 19.72 12.04 1.75
CA PRO A 13 18.83 13.14 2.15
C PRO A 13 19.04 14.42 1.33
N TYR A 14 20.25 14.65 0.83
CA TYR A 14 20.57 15.80 -0.03
C TYR A 14 19.94 15.64 -1.42
N SER A 15 19.95 14.43 -1.99
CA SER A 15 19.28 14.12 -3.26
C SER A 15 17.77 14.31 -3.11
N HIS A 16 17.18 13.79 -2.03
CA HIS A 16 15.75 13.98 -1.72
C HIS A 16 15.37 15.45 -1.61
N LYS A 17 16.20 16.25 -0.92
CA LYS A 17 15.99 17.69 -0.80
C LYS A 17 16.00 18.38 -2.17
N MET A 18 17.01 18.10 -2.98
CA MET A 18 17.14 18.67 -4.34
C MET A 18 15.96 18.28 -5.22
N TRP A 19 15.50 17.04 -5.15
CA TRP A 19 14.33 16.58 -5.89
C TRP A 19 13.06 17.28 -5.41
N GLN A 20 12.87 17.38 -4.09
CA GLN A 20 11.75 18.09 -3.48
C GLN A 20 11.68 19.54 -3.97
N GLU A 21 12.79 20.28 -3.90
CA GLU A 21 12.85 21.69 -4.26
C GLU A 21 12.80 21.93 -5.77
N GLY A 22 13.45 21.08 -6.55
CA GLY A 22 13.60 21.25 -8.00
C GLY A 22 12.40 20.80 -8.82
N GLU A 23 11.70 19.77 -8.40
CA GLU A 23 10.65 19.12 -9.18
C GLU A 23 9.35 18.88 -8.41
N LEU A 24 9.40 18.17 -7.27
CA LEU A 24 8.17 17.75 -6.58
C LEU A 24 7.33 18.92 -6.09
N SER A 25 7.96 20.02 -5.66
CA SER A 25 7.28 21.27 -5.28
C SER A 25 6.51 21.92 -6.44
N LYS A 26 6.86 21.62 -7.68
CA LYS A 26 6.15 22.08 -8.88
C LYS A 26 4.98 21.17 -9.25
N MET A 27 5.06 19.90 -8.89
CA MET A 27 4.01 18.91 -9.14
C MET A 27 2.91 18.97 -8.07
N VAL A 28 3.30 19.21 -6.81
CA VAL A 28 2.38 19.30 -5.67
C VAL A 28 2.65 20.61 -4.95
N SER A 29 1.64 21.45 -4.82
CA SER A 29 1.77 22.74 -4.10
C SER A 29 2.25 22.51 -2.67
N GLY A 30 3.40 23.08 -2.31
CA GLY A 30 4.06 22.87 -1.03
C GLY A 30 4.95 21.63 -0.95
N GLY A 31 5.11 20.87 -2.05
CA GLY A 31 5.90 19.65 -2.11
C GLY A 31 5.18 18.41 -1.57
N LEU A 32 5.90 17.30 -1.40
CA LEU A 32 5.33 16.07 -0.85
C LEU A 32 4.96 16.26 0.63
N PRO A 33 3.75 15.86 1.04
CA PRO A 33 3.28 16.02 2.41
C PRO A 33 3.72 14.88 3.36
N TYR A 34 4.73 14.10 2.98
CA TYR A 34 5.24 12.97 3.76
C TYR A 34 6.77 12.88 3.66
N PRO A 35 7.45 12.27 4.65
CA PRO A 35 8.89 12.17 4.67
C PRO A 35 9.43 11.21 3.60
N MET A 36 10.60 11.55 3.06
CA MET A 36 11.43 10.66 2.26
C MET A 36 12.63 10.21 3.10
N LEU A 37 12.72 8.91 3.34
CA LEU A 37 13.76 8.28 4.13
C LEU A 37 14.88 7.79 3.22
N SER A 38 16.11 7.88 3.71
CA SER A 38 17.32 7.48 3.00
C SER A 38 17.82 6.13 3.55
N ASP A 39 18.03 5.19 2.64
CA ASP A 39 18.57 3.84 2.93
C ASP A 39 19.81 3.55 2.06
N PRO A 40 20.93 4.29 2.23
CA PRO A 40 22.11 4.08 1.42
C PRO A 40 22.69 2.68 1.65
N GLY A 41 22.83 1.93 0.55
CA GLY A 41 23.23 0.53 0.57
C GLY A 41 22.10 -0.47 0.75
N GLY A 42 20.82 -0.03 0.73
CA GLY A 42 19.65 -0.89 0.60
C GLY A 42 19.41 -1.84 1.78
N LYS A 43 19.82 -1.46 2.99
CA LYS A 43 19.67 -2.33 4.17
C LYS A 43 18.20 -2.57 4.52
N ILE A 44 17.38 -1.54 4.46
CA ILE A 44 15.93 -1.65 4.67
C ILE A 44 15.29 -2.33 3.47
N GLY A 45 15.67 -1.92 2.25
CA GLY A 45 15.20 -2.55 1.01
C GLY A 45 15.44 -4.06 0.99
N THR A 46 16.61 -4.53 1.47
CA THR A 46 16.93 -5.95 1.61
C THR A 46 15.99 -6.65 2.61
N LEU A 47 15.71 -6.04 3.76
CA LEU A 47 14.77 -6.60 4.75
C LEU A 47 13.37 -6.76 4.19
N TYR A 48 12.93 -5.84 3.33
CA TYR A 48 11.63 -5.88 2.66
C TYR A 48 11.64 -6.70 1.36
N GLY A 49 12.81 -7.25 0.95
CA GLY A 49 12.95 -8.07 -0.26
C GLY A 49 12.77 -7.28 -1.57
N VAL A 50 13.10 -6.00 -1.57
CA VAL A 50 12.94 -5.09 -2.72
C VAL A 50 14.23 -4.42 -3.17
N TYR A 51 15.35 -4.71 -2.54
CA TYR A 51 16.65 -4.20 -2.97
C TYR A 51 17.22 -5.07 -4.09
N ASP A 52 17.59 -4.44 -5.19
CA ASP A 52 18.33 -5.03 -6.31
C ASP A 52 19.83 -4.78 -6.09
N GLU A 53 20.56 -5.84 -5.70
CA GLU A 53 21.98 -5.75 -5.41
C GLU A 53 22.82 -5.43 -6.66
N ASP A 54 22.41 -5.94 -7.83
CA ASP A 54 23.12 -5.71 -9.09
C ASP A 54 22.94 -4.26 -9.57
N GLY A 55 21.75 -3.72 -9.41
CA GLY A 55 21.40 -2.34 -9.75
C GLY A 55 21.78 -1.33 -8.67
N GLY A 56 21.97 -1.76 -7.44
CA GLY A 56 22.23 -0.89 -6.29
C GLY A 56 21.04 0.03 -5.93
N VAL A 57 19.82 -0.41 -6.23
CA VAL A 57 18.58 0.38 -6.08
C VAL A 57 17.44 -0.46 -5.52
N ASP A 58 16.43 0.21 -4.97
CA ASP A 58 15.18 -0.46 -4.64
C ASP A 58 14.26 -0.56 -5.87
N ILE A 59 13.68 -1.76 -6.07
CA ILE A 59 12.55 -1.93 -6.99
C ILE A 59 11.26 -1.35 -6.38
N ARG A 60 10.18 -1.27 -7.19
CA ARG A 60 8.95 -0.57 -6.77
C ARG A 60 8.11 -1.40 -5.79
N GLY A 61 8.53 -1.44 -4.52
CA GLY A 61 7.78 -2.04 -3.42
C GLY A 61 6.76 -1.08 -2.81
N ARG A 62 5.66 -1.64 -2.32
CA ARG A 62 4.64 -0.98 -1.51
C ARG A 62 4.17 -1.94 -0.43
N PHE A 63 4.10 -1.47 0.80
CA PHE A 63 3.72 -2.27 1.96
C PHE A 63 2.67 -1.52 2.77
N LEU A 64 1.58 -2.17 3.09
CA LEU A 64 0.58 -1.69 4.04
C LEU A 64 0.80 -2.39 5.36
N ILE A 65 1.16 -1.62 6.37
CA ILE A 65 1.48 -2.09 7.71
C ILE A 65 0.43 -1.57 8.67
N ASP A 66 -0.13 -2.45 9.48
CA ASP A 66 -1.12 -2.09 10.47
C ASP A 66 -0.49 -1.47 11.74
N PRO A 67 -1.31 -0.93 12.67
CA PRO A 67 -0.79 -0.34 13.91
C PRO A 67 -0.06 -1.33 14.84
N ASP A 68 -0.22 -2.63 14.63
CA ASP A 68 0.48 -3.68 15.40
C ASP A 68 1.83 -4.05 14.77
N GLY A 69 2.20 -3.41 13.64
CA GLY A 69 3.45 -3.65 12.91
C GLY A 69 3.39 -4.84 11.95
N THR A 70 2.19 -5.36 11.67
CA THR A 70 2.00 -6.51 10.76
C THR A 70 1.76 -6.02 9.33
N VAL A 71 2.46 -6.61 8.36
CA VAL A 71 2.22 -6.36 6.94
C VAL A 71 0.89 -7.01 6.52
N GLN A 72 -0.08 -6.20 6.16
CA GLN A 72 -1.41 -6.62 5.73
C GLN A 72 -1.52 -6.77 4.20
N ALA A 73 -0.74 -6.02 3.45
CA ALA A 73 -0.66 -6.13 2.00
C ALA A 73 0.71 -5.70 1.50
N MET A 74 1.15 -6.32 0.42
CA MET A 74 2.37 -5.92 -0.29
C MET A 74 2.16 -6.02 -1.79
N GLU A 75 2.80 -5.14 -2.53
CA GLU A 75 2.83 -5.16 -3.98
C GLU A 75 4.24 -4.79 -4.43
N VAL A 76 4.79 -5.60 -5.32
CA VAL A 76 6.07 -5.32 -5.95
C VAL A 76 5.85 -5.32 -7.46
N LEU A 77 6.16 -4.19 -8.10
CA LEU A 77 5.96 -3.98 -9.53
C LEU A 77 7.29 -3.85 -10.25
N ALA A 78 7.32 -4.26 -11.50
CA ALA A 78 8.43 -3.96 -12.40
C ALA A 78 8.62 -2.43 -12.50
N PRO A 79 9.87 -1.93 -12.66
CA PRO A 79 10.16 -0.49 -12.64
C PRO A 79 9.37 0.34 -13.66
N ALA A 80 8.97 -0.27 -14.78
CA ALA A 80 8.20 0.39 -15.85
C ALA A 80 6.70 0.49 -15.55
N ILE A 81 6.21 -0.14 -14.48
CA ILE A 81 4.77 -0.20 -14.17
C ILE A 81 4.44 0.78 -13.04
N GLY A 82 3.52 1.71 -13.30
CA GLY A 82 3.02 2.65 -12.30
C GLY A 82 2.08 1.97 -11.30
N ARG A 83 2.07 2.45 -10.06
CA ARG A 83 1.19 1.95 -8.97
C ARG A 83 -0.23 2.48 -9.13
N ASN A 84 -1.21 1.66 -8.77
CA ASN A 84 -2.60 2.11 -8.65
C ASN A 84 -2.86 2.67 -7.24
N VAL A 85 -2.89 4.00 -7.13
CA VAL A 85 -3.10 4.69 -5.84
C VAL A 85 -4.54 4.51 -5.33
N ALA A 86 -5.53 4.43 -6.24
CA ALA A 86 -6.92 4.21 -5.85
C ALA A 86 -7.09 2.85 -5.16
N GLU A 87 -6.47 1.79 -5.69
CA GLU A 87 -6.45 0.46 -5.07
C GLU A 87 -5.74 0.48 -3.71
N MET A 88 -4.64 1.21 -3.57
CA MET A 88 -3.97 1.37 -2.29
C MET A 88 -4.90 2.00 -1.24
N ILE A 89 -5.61 3.06 -1.61
CA ILE A 89 -6.58 3.72 -0.72
C ILE A 89 -7.72 2.76 -0.35
N ARG A 90 -8.22 1.99 -1.32
CA ARG A 90 -9.23 0.96 -1.07
C ARG A 90 -8.75 -0.07 -0.06
N GLN A 91 -7.52 -0.58 -0.21
CA GLN A 91 -6.91 -1.56 0.71
C GLN A 91 -6.75 -0.99 2.13
N VAL A 92 -6.31 0.27 2.28
CA VAL A 92 -6.25 0.94 3.59
C VAL A 92 -7.62 0.95 4.26
N LYS A 93 -8.68 1.34 3.52
CA LYS A 93 -10.05 1.36 4.05
C LYS A 93 -10.55 -0.04 4.42
N ALA A 94 -10.24 -1.05 3.61
CA ALA A 94 -10.60 -2.44 3.89
C ALA A 94 -9.89 -2.95 5.15
N CYS A 95 -8.59 -2.69 5.31
CA CYS A 95 -7.85 -3.07 6.52
C CYS A 95 -8.40 -2.37 7.77
N GLN A 96 -8.74 -1.09 7.67
CA GLN A 96 -9.37 -0.36 8.79
C GLN A 96 -10.75 -0.94 9.15
N TYR A 97 -11.53 -1.32 8.14
CA TYR A 97 -12.85 -1.93 8.34
C TYR A 97 -12.76 -3.27 9.06
N VAL A 98 -11.95 -4.21 8.57
CA VAL A 98 -11.84 -5.54 9.20
C VAL A 98 -11.21 -5.47 10.59
N ARG A 99 -10.36 -4.48 10.86
CA ARG A 99 -9.81 -4.25 12.20
C ARG A 99 -10.89 -3.86 13.22
N THR A 100 -11.92 -3.13 12.78
CA THR A 100 -13.07 -2.74 13.63
C THR A 100 -14.20 -3.76 13.59
N ASN A 101 -14.20 -4.68 12.63
CA ASN A 101 -15.20 -5.71 12.44
C ASN A 101 -14.53 -7.08 12.30
N PRO A 102 -13.98 -7.66 13.40
CA PRO A 102 -13.10 -8.84 13.33
C PRO A 102 -13.80 -10.12 12.85
N ASP A 103 -15.12 -10.17 12.90
CA ASP A 103 -15.92 -11.30 12.39
C ASP A 103 -16.28 -11.18 10.91
N GLU A 104 -15.84 -10.11 10.23
CA GLU A 104 -16.18 -9.82 8.85
C GLU A 104 -14.95 -9.85 7.94
N ALA A 105 -15.18 -10.16 6.67
CA ALA A 105 -14.18 -10.13 5.62
C ALA A 105 -14.68 -9.31 4.43
N THR A 106 -13.81 -8.54 3.83
CA THR A 106 -14.12 -7.75 2.65
C THR A 106 -13.90 -8.57 1.38
N PRO A 107 -14.90 -8.75 0.51
CA PRO A 107 -14.70 -9.40 -0.79
C PRO A 107 -13.87 -8.52 -1.74
N ALA A 108 -13.51 -9.10 -2.91
CA ALA A 108 -12.83 -8.35 -3.96
C ALA A 108 -13.65 -7.11 -4.36
N GLY A 109 -12.95 -6.00 -4.66
CA GLY A 109 -13.61 -4.74 -5.02
C GLY A 109 -14.42 -4.08 -3.91
N TRP A 110 -14.32 -4.56 -2.67
CA TRP A 110 -15.06 -3.96 -1.56
C TRP A 110 -14.65 -2.51 -1.33
N GLU A 111 -15.65 -1.68 -1.08
CA GLU A 111 -15.51 -0.28 -0.69
C GLU A 111 -16.41 0.02 0.51
N PRO A 112 -16.13 1.08 1.29
CA PRO A 112 -17.02 1.49 2.37
C PRO A 112 -18.48 1.67 1.89
N GLY A 113 -19.39 0.99 2.59
CA GLY A 113 -20.82 0.97 2.26
C GLY A 113 -21.26 -0.25 1.45
N LYS A 114 -20.33 -1.00 0.84
CA LYS A 114 -20.64 -2.32 0.25
C LYS A 114 -20.75 -3.40 1.33
N LYS A 115 -21.44 -4.50 1.01
CA LYS A 115 -21.59 -5.66 1.90
C LYS A 115 -20.25 -6.31 2.20
N ALA A 116 -20.06 -6.71 3.45
CA ALA A 116 -18.98 -7.59 3.87
C ALA A 116 -19.51 -9.03 4.05
N LEU A 117 -18.61 -9.99 4.07
CA LEU A 117 -18.92 -11.40 4.31
C LEU A 117 -18.67 -11.72 5.78
N THR A 118 -19.49 -12.58 6.38
CA THR A 118 -19.23 -13.14 7.71
C THR A 118 -18.76 -14.59 7.52
N PRO A 119 -17.44 -14.86 7.58
CA PRO A 119 -16.88 -16.19 7.36
C PRO A 119 -17.31 -17.15 8.48
N LYS A 120 -18.33 -17.97 8.19
CA LYS A 120 -18.87 -19.00 9.09
C LYS A 120 -19.11 -20.28 8.28
N PRO A 121 -19.12 -21.47 8.91
CA PRO A 121 -19.39 -22.73 8.18
C PRO A 121 -20.67 -22.68 7.32
N GLY A 122 -21.69 -21.95 7.77
CA GLY A 122 -22.96 -21.80 7.04
C GLY A 122 -22.87 -20.93 5.77
N LEU A 123 -21.77 -20.21 5.57
CA LEU A 123 -21.53 -19.43 4.33
C LEU A 123 -20.95 -20.30 3.20
N ALA A 124 -20.41 -21.49 3.51
CA ALA A 124 -19.85 -22.38 2.51
C ALA A 124 -20.88 -22.74 1.45
N GLY A 125 -20.56 -22.49 0.19
CA GLY A 125 -21.44 -22.69 -0.97
C GLY A 125 -22.53 -21.62 -1.17
N LYS A 126 -22.57 -20.57 -0.33
CA LYS A 126 -23.57 -19.50 -0.41
C LYS A 126 -23.00 -18.09 -0.63
N VAL A 127 -21.72 -17.98 -0.89
CA VAL A 127 -21.08 -16.67 -1.14
C VAL A 127 -21.74 -15.95 -2.32
N CYS A 128 -22.12 -16.71 -3.37
CA CYS A 128 -22.80 -16.17 -4.56
C CYS A 128 -24.21 -15.58 -4.27
N GLU A 129 -24.80 -15.85 -3.12
CA GLU A 129 -26.07 -15.24 -2.67
C GLU A 129 -25.85 -13.83 -2.09
N ILE A 130 -24.61 -13.48 -1.74
CA ILE A 130 -24.27 -12.25 -1.02
C ILE A 130 -23.39 -11.31 -1.86
N TRP A 131 -22.50 -11.88 -2.65
CA TRP A 131 -21.53 -11.16 -3.49
C TRP A 131 -21.38 -11.84 -4.84
N ALA A 132 -21.27 -11.03 -5.90
CA ALA A 132 -21.05 -11.47 -7.27
C ALA A 132 -19.74 -10.88 -7.83
N PRO A 133 -19.03 -11.58 -8.74
CA PRO A 133 -17.76 -11.09 -9.31
C PRO A 133 -17.87 -9.72 -9.98
N GLU A 134 -19.03 -9.34 -10.51
CA GLU A 134 -19.31 -8.04 -11.12
C GLU A 134 -19.19 -6.88 -10.11
N GLU A 135 -19.32 -7.16 -8.83
CA GLU A 135 -19.16 -6.17 -7.74
C GLU A 135 -17.69 -5.83 -7.45
N ALA A 136 -16.75 -6.57 -8.07
CA ALA A 136 -15.32 -6.34 -7.92
C ALA A 136 -14.77 -5.19 -8.78
N PHE A 137 -15.60 -4.69 -9.75
CA PHE A 137 -15.19 -3.71 -10.75
C PHE A 137 -15.97 -2.40 -10.67
#